data_09bf6ea738b61dc797c52cde52775ac1
#
_entry.id   09bf6ea738b61dc797c52cde52775ac1
#
_cell.length_a   1.000
_cell.length_b   1.000
_cell.length_c   1.000
_cell.angle_alpha   90.00
_cell.angle_beta   90.00
_cell.angle_gamma   90.00
#
_symmetry.space_group_name_H-M   'P 1'
#
loop_
_entity.id
_entity.type
_entity.pdbx_description
1 polymer ?
#
loop_
_entity_poly.entity_id
_entity_poly.type
_entity_poly.pdbx_seq_one_letter_code
_entity_poly.pdbx_strand_id
1 'polypeptide(L)'
;MTRRISDKSKQILHMGEGKGKDYVPYILTSEFNSLGTTSIITDWKTGRNIHCMSQGEAMWYFLLRWDDSNIDIREQFPLDNKITVKIADELGIKHPQDRNHIMTTDFLVTKSDNSLHAYSVKVDKNLNNQI
;
A
#
# COMPACT_ATOMS: atom_id res chain seq x y z
N MET A 1 -15.92 14.97 -4.69
CA MET A 1 -16.54 13.67 -4.98
C MET A 1 -15.46 12.63 -5.16
N THR A 2 -15.51 11.56 -4.39
CA THR A 2 -14.58 10.44 -4.56
C THR A 2 -14.93 9.65 -5.81
N ARG A 3 -13.92 9.29 -6.56
CA ARG A 3 -14.09 8.45 -7.74
C ARG A 3 -13.19 7.23 -7.62
N ARG A 4 -13.82 6.06 -7.45
CA ARG A 4 -13.07 4.81 -7.42
C ARG A 4 -12.80 4.34 -8.83
N ILE A 5 -11.59 3.84 -9.04
CA ILE A 5 -11.15 3.29 -10.31
C ILE A 5 -11.32 1.77 -10.23
N SER A 6 -11.93 1.17 -11.25
CA SER A 6 -12.13 -0.29 -11.29
C SER A 6 -10.79 -1.02 -11.44
N ASP A 7 -10.73 -2.27 -10.96
CA ASP A 7 -9.54 -3.10 -11.12
C ASP A 7 -9.14 -3.25 -12.58
N LYS A 8 -10.12 -3.41 -13.46
CA LYS A 8 -9.85 -3.51 -14.90
C LYS A 8 -9.16 -2.26 -15.44
N SER A 9 -9.66 -1.08 -15.07
CA SER A 9 -9.05 0.19 -15.48
C SER A 9 -7.64 0.34 -14.90
N LYS A 10 -7.44 -0.07 -13.66
CA LYS A 10 -6.13 -0.02 -13.01
C LYS A 10 -5.10 -0.89 -13.76
N GLN A 11 -5.51 -2.06 -14.21
CA GLN A 11 -4.64 -2.95 -14.98
C GLN A 11 -4.27 -2.32 -16.33
N ILE A 12 -5.21 -1.68 -17.01
CA ILE A 12 -4.96 -0.98 -18.26
C ILE A 12 -3.98 0.18 -18.05
N LEU A 13 -4.09 0.88 -16.91
CA LEU A 13 -3.23 2.01 -16.56
C LEU A 13 -1.91 1.59 -15.92
N HIS A 14 -1.66 0.28 -15.82
CA HIS A 14 -0.44 -0.28 -15.20
C HIS A 14 -0.23 0.16 -13.76
N MET A 15 -1.32 0.36 -13.01
CA MET A 15 -1.23 0.71 -11.60
C MET A 15 -0.71 -0.47 -10.79
N GLY A 16 0.15 -0.20 -9.81
CA GLY A 16 0.82 -1.22 -9.02
C GLY A 16 2.06 -1.80 -9.69
N GLU A 17 2.49 -1.22 -10.81
CA GLU A 17 3.65 -1.70 -11.57
C GLU A 17 4.78 -0.68 -11.53
N GLY A 18 5.98 -1.14 -11.87
CA GLY A 18 7.15 -0.28 -11.90
C GLY A 18 7.96 -0.32 -10.61
N LYS A 19 9.05 0.40 -10.60
CA LYS A 19 9.98 0.50 -9.46
C LYS A 19 10.49 1.93 -9.33
N GLY A 20 10.91 2.30 -8.13
CA GLY A 20 11.50 3.60 -7.87
C GLY A 20 10.57 4.74 -8.31
N LYS A 21 11.10 5.67 -9.07
CA LYS A 21 10.35 6.83 -9.55
C LYS A 21 9.21 6.47 -10.51
N ASP A 22 9.28 5.30 -11.15
CA ASP A 22 8.30 4.88 -12.15
C ASP A 22 7.15 4.06 -11.56
N TYR A 23 7.21 3.75 -10.26
CA TYR A 23 6.14 3.01 -9.61
C TYR A 23 4.86 3.85 -9.51
N VAL A 24 3.72 3.22 -9.84
CA VAL A 24 2.39 3.83 -9.70
C VAL A 24 1.62 3.01 -8.66
N PRO A 25 1.17 3.62 -7.54
CA PRO A 25 0.43 2.86 -6.53
C PRO A 25 -0.90 2.35 -7.07
N TYR A 26 -1.37 1.22 -6.55
CA TYR A 26 -2.62 0.62 -6.99
C TYR A 26 -3.84 1.42 -6.55
N ILE A 27 -3.74 2.09 -5.40
CA ILE A 27 -4.82 2.93 -4.87
C ILE A 27 -4.29 4.35 -4.70
N LEU A 28 -5.05 5.32 -5.21
CA LEU A 28 -4.71 6.73 -5.09
C LEU A 28 -5.55 7.38 -3.99
N THR A 29 -5.00 8.42 -3.35
CA THR A 29 -5.72 9.18 -2.32
C THR A 29 -7.01 9.79 -2.88
N SER A 30 -7.04 10.13 -4.17
CA SER A 30 -8.21 10.68 -4.82
C SER A 30 -9.40 9.72 -4.86
N GLU A 31 -9.17 8.42 -4.65
CA GLU A 31 -10.24 7.42 -4.59
C GLU A 31 -10.98 7.40 -3.25
N PHE A 32 -10.48 8.14 -2.25
CA PHE A 32 -11.05 8.17 -0.90
C PHE A 32 -11.63 9.55 -0.58
N ASN A 33 -12.76 9.53 0.10
CA ASN A 33 -13.39 10.73 0.63
C ASN A 33 -13.10 10.85 2.13
N SER A 34 -11.81 10.88 2.47
CA SER A 34 -11.37 10.93 3.87
C SER A 34 -10.91 12.33 4.21
N LEU A 35 -11.69 13.03 5.02
CA LEU A 35 -11.37 14.39 5.40
C LEU A 35 -10.12 14.43 6.29
N GLY A 36 -9.03 14.95 5.74
CA GLY A 36 -7.81 15.23 6.49
C GLY A 36 -6.97 14.01 6.89
N THR A 37 -7.35 12.79 6.48
CA THR A 37 -6.59 11.59 6.85
C THR A 37 -5.64 11.13 5.75
N THR A 38 -5.93 11.43 4.50
CA THR A 38 -5.04 11.10 3.38
C THR A 38 -4.03 12.20 3.14
N SER A 39 -2.87 11.85 2.64
CA SER A 39 -1.84 12.82 2.27
C SER A 39 -1.03 12.33 1.09
N ILE A 40 -0.45 13.29 0.37
CA ILE A 40 0.51 13.01 -0.70
C ILE A 40 1.84 13.63 -0.27
N ILE A 41 2.87 12.79 -0.21
CA ILE A 41 4.20 13.20 0.22
C ILE A 41 5.13 13.10 -0.98
N THR A 42 5.90 14.16 -1.25
CA THR A 42 6.92 14.10 -2.27
C THR A 42 8.17 13.43 -1.72
N ASP A 43 8.56 12.31 -2.30
CA ASP A 43 9.74 11.55 -1.89
C ASP A 43 11.00 12.35 -2.24
N TRP A 44 11.87 12.58 -1.24
CA TRP A 44 13.07 13.37 -1.46
C TRP A 44 14.18 12.64 -2.23
N LYS A 45 14.08 11.30 -2.36
CA LYS A 45 15.06 10.52 -3.12
C LYS A 45 14.67 10.32 -4.58
N THR A 46 13.39 10.10 -4.85
CA THR A 46 12.90 9.80 -6.20
C THR A 46 12.16 10.96 -6.84
N GLY A 47 11.65 11.90 -6.04
CA GLY A 47 10.77 12.97 -6.52
C GLY A 47 9.34 12.51 -6.78
N ARG A 48 9.03 11.22 -6.56
CA ARG A 48 7.70 10.68 -6.78
C ARG A 48 6.74 11.09 -5.66
N ASN A 49 5.47 11.26 -6.00
CA ASN A 49 4.43 11.50 -5.01
C ASN A 49 3.97 10.19 -4.41
N ILE A 50 4.03 10.10 -3.08
CA ILE A 50 3.65 8.91 -2.30
C ILE A 50 2.25 9.14 -1.75
N HIS A 51 1.34 8.21 -2.03
CA HIS A 51 -0.05 8.28 -1.59
C HIS A 51 -0.23 7.53 -0.27
N CYS A 52 -0.48 8.27 0.80
CA CYS A 52 -0.69 7.70 2.14
C CYS A 52 -2.15 7.87 2.53
N MET A 53 -2.77 6.76 2.95
CA MET A 53 -4.21 6.71 3.24
C MET A 53 -4.53 7.11 4.68
N SER A 54 -3.51 7.20 5.53
CA SER A 54 -3.67 7.60 6.93
C SER A 54 -2.44 8.34 7.42
N GLN A 55 -2.58 9.02 8.56
CA GLN A 55 -1.43 9.66 9.20
C GLN A 55 -0.40 8.64 9.67
N GLY A 56 -0.87 7.47 10.12
CA GLY A 56 0.03 6.39 10.51
C GLY A 56 0.88 5.90 9.34
N GLU A 57 0.30 5.76 8.16
CA GLU A 57 1.04 5.40 6.95
C GLU A 57 2.07 6.47 6.60
N ALA A 58 1.69 7.75 6.69
CA ALA A 58 2.62 8.84 6.40
C ALA A 58 3.83 8.80 7.35
N MET A 59 3.60 8.57 8.64
CA MET A 59 4.69 8.46 9.62
C MET A 59 5.59 7.28 9.33
N TRP A 60 5.01 6.10 9.03
CA TRP A 60 5.78 4.91 8.68
C TRP A 60 6.58 5.11 7.40
N TYR A 61 6.00 5.81 6.43
CA TYR A 61 6.73 6.13 5.21
C TYR A 61 8.01 6.93 5.53
N PHE A 62 7.93 7.95 6.37
CA PHE A 62 9.10 8.73 6.75
C PHE A 62 10.15 7.87 7.45
N LEU A 63 9.73 6.99 8.35
CA LEU A 63 10.67 6.08 9.04
C LEU A 63 11.34 5.12 8.06
N LEU A 64 10.56 4.55 7.15
CA LEU A 64 11.10 3.62 6.15
C LEU A 64 12.08 4.32 5.20
N ARG A 65 11.73 5.53 4.76
CA ARG A 65 12.58 6.27 3.83
C ARG A 65 13.84 6.82 4.51
N TRP A 66 13.78 7.09 5.79
CA TRP A 66 14.94 7.54 6.55
C TRP A 66 16.04 6.48 6.62
N ASP A 67 15.67 5.21 6.61
CA ASP A 67 16.61 4.10 6.61
C ASP A 67 17.12 3.86 5.19
N ASP A 68 18.41 4.16 4.95
CA ASP A 68 19.03 4.05 3.63
C ASP A 68 19.11 2.59 3.13
N SER A 69 18.97 1.60 4.01
CA SER A 69 18.92 0.20 3.59
C SER A 69 17.62 -0.14 2.84
N ASN A 70 16.60 0.71 2.94
CA ASN A 70 15.37 0.58 2.20
C ASN A 70 15.51 1.31 0.86
N ILE A 71 15.87 0.57 -0.19
CA ILE A 71 16.21 1.17 -1.49
C ILE A 71 15.01 1.49 -2.34
N ASP A 72 13.89 0.80 -2.15
CA ASP A 72 12.65 1.06 -2.88
C ASP A 72 11.46 0.87 -1.96
N ILE A 73 10.53 1.82 -1.97
CA ILE A 73 9.32 1.80 -1.15
C ILE A 73 8.13 1.98 -2.08
N ARG A 74 7.26 0.98 -2.17
CA ARG A 74 6.09 0.98 -3.03
C ARG A 74 4.84 0.90 -2.16
N GLU A 75 4.13 2.01 -2.07
CA GLU A 75 2.91 2.10 -1.28
C GLU A 75 1.73 1.49 -2.05
N GLN A 76 0.75 0.99 -1.32
CA GLN A 76 -0.47 0.39 -1.88
C GLN A 76 -0.13 -0.59 -2.99
N PHE A 77 0.70 -1.58 -2.63
CA PHE A 77 1.19 -2.58 -3.58
C PHE A 77 0.17 -3.71 -3.72
N PRO A 78 -0.27 -4.03 -4.95
CA PRO A 78 -1.27 -5.07 -5.16
C PRO A 78 -0.68 -6.46 -5.00
N LEU A 79 -1.41 -7.33 -4.30
CA LEU A 79 -1.03 -8.72 -4.11
C LEU A 79 -1.66 -9.57 -5.22
N ASP A 80 -0.98 -10.66 -5.59
CA ASP A 80 -1.48 -11.56 -6.62
C ASP A 80 -2.78 -12.22 -6.14
N ASN A 81 -3.87 -11.95 -6.85
CA ASN A 81 -5.19 -12.45 -6.49
C ASN A 81 -5.25 -13.98 -6.46
N LYS A 82 -4.54 -14.65 -7.36
CA LYS A 82 -4.50 -16.12 -7.38
C LYS A 82 -3.94 -16.67 -6.07
N ILE A 83 -2.92 -16.01 -5.54
CA ILE A 83 -2.28 -16.41 -4.29
C ILE A 83 -3.17 -16.09 -3.10
N THR A 84 -3.76 -14.91 -3.05
CA THR A 84 -4.62 -14.53 -1.91
C THR A 84 -5.87 -15.41 -1.83
N VAL A 85 -6.48 -15.74 -2.96
CA VAL A 85 -7.63 -16.66 -3.01
C VAL A 85 -7.21 -18.06 -2.56
N LYS A 86 -6.07 -18.56 -3.02
CA LYS A 86 -5.56 -19.87 -2.62
C LYS A 86 -5.35 -19.94 -1.12
N ILE A 87 -4.73 -18.92 -0.54
CA ILE A 87 -4.50 -18.87 0.91
C ILE A 87 -5.84 -18.86 1.66
N ALA A 88 -6.81 -18.07 1.22
CA ALA A 88 -8.12 -18.02 1.85
C ALA A 88 -8.78 -19.40 1.83
N ASP A 89 -8.71 -20.11 0.71
CA ASP A 89 -9.27 -21.46 0.58
C ASP A 89 -8.54 -22.45 1.50
N GLU A 90 -7.22 -22.40 1.58
CA GLU A 90 -6.44 -23.28 2.45
C GLU A 90 -6.74 -23.05 3.93
N LEU A 91 -7.00 -21.79 4.31
CA LEU A 91 -7.32 -21.43 5.69
C LEU A 91 -8.80 -21.59 6.03
N GLY A 92 -9.65 -21.89 5.03
CA GLY A 92 -11.09 -22.03 5.23
C GLY A 92 -11.77 -20.73 5.61
N ILE A 93 -11.22 -19.58 5.15
CA ILE A 93 -11.79 -18.26 5.41
C ILE A 93 -12.29 -17.62 4.12
N LYS A 94 -13.21 -16.66 4.28
CA LYS A 94 -13.72 -15.90 3.15
C LYS A 94 -12.67 -14.89 2.69
N HIS A 95 -12.43 -14.84 1.37
CA HIS A 95 -11.55 -13.82 0.79
C HIS A 95 -12.19 -12.44 1.01
N PRO A 96 -11.40 -11.40 1.42
CA PRO A 96 -11.93 -10.05 1.64
C PRO A 96 -12.74 -9.53 0.45
N GLN A 97 -13.89 -8.93 0.71
CA GLN A 97 -14.87 -8.42 -0.23
C GLN A 97 -15.43 -9.54 -1.12
N ASP A 98 -14.74 -9.92 -2.16
CA ASP A 98 -15.09 -11.07 -3.02
C ASP A 98 -13.81 -11.72 -3.56
N ARG A 99 -13.97 -12.85 -4.27
CA ARG A 99 -12.81 -13.61 -4.76
C ARG A 99 -12.01 -12.90 -5.85
N ASN A 100 -12.59 -11.89 -6.47
CA ASN A 100 -11.91 -11.11 -7.53
C ASN A 100 -11.27 -9.83 -6.99
N HIS A 101 -11.49 -9.52 -5.72
CA HIS A 101 -10.95 -8.31 -5.11
C HIS A 101 -9.42 -8.38 -5.02
N ILE A 102 -8.75 -7.34 -5.49
CA ILE A 102 -7.29 -7.23 -5.39
C ILE A 102 -6.93 -6.63 -4.03
N MET A 103 -6.31 -7.45 -3.18
CA MET A 103 -5.80 -6.98 -1.91
C MET A 103 -4.50 -6.22 -2.11
N THR A 104 -4.27 -5.21 -1.28
CA THR A 104 -3.01 -4.45 -1.30
C THR A 104 -2.33 -4.55 0.05
N THR A 105 -1.00 -4.45 0.06
CA THR A 105 -0.25 -4.18 1.28
C THR A 105 0.08 -2.70 1.34
N ASP A 106 0.18 -2.13 2.55
CA ASP A 106 0.40 -0.70 2.69
C ASP A 106 1.74 -0.28 2.10
N PHE A 107 2.80 -1.04 2.36
CA PHE A 107 4.12 -0.80 1.78
C PHE A 107 4.81 -2.11 1.44
N LEU A 108 5.36 -2.20 0.23
CA LEU A 108 6.32 -3.24 -0.14
C LEU A 108 7.68 -2.58 -0.28
N VAL A 109 8.64 -3.04 0.53
CA VAL A 109 9.97 -2.45 0.62
C VAL A 109 11.00 -3.42 0.08
N THR A 110 11.85 -2.93 -0.82
CA THR A 110 13.04 -3.66 -1.26
C THR A 110 14.23 -3.14 -0.48
N LYS A 111 14.91 -4.05 0.22
CA LYS A 111 16.09 -3.70 1.00
C LYS A 111 17.37 -3.81 0.15
N SER A 112 18.47 -3.28 0.69
CA SER A 112 19.75 -3.25 0.00
C SER A 112 20.30 -4.65 -0.34
N ASP A 113 19.87 -5.69 0.39
CA ASP A 113 20.21 -7.08 0.10
C ASP A 113 19.25 -7.74 -0.89
N ASN A 114 18.37 -6.97 -1.53
CA ASN A 114 17.32 -7.38 -2.45
C ASN A 114 16.19 -8.18 -1.82
N SER A 115 16.12 -8.27 -0.50
CA SER A 115 14.98 -8.89 0.18
C SER A 115 13.76 -7.97 0.10
N LEU A 116 12.57 -8.60 0.08
CA LEU A 116 11.30 -7.89 0.04
C LEU A 116 10.61 -8.01 1.38
N HIS A 117 10.11 -6.88 1.89
CA HIS A 117 9.40 -6.82 3.16
C HIS A 117 8.08 -6.10 2.96
N ALA A 118 6.99 -6.73 3.38
CA ALA A 118 5.65 -6.13 3.33
C ALA A 118 5.29 -5.60 4.71
N TYR A 119 4.78 -4.38 4.75
CA TYR A 119 4.35 -3.73 5.99
C TYR A 119 2.87 -3.39 5.90
N SER A 120 2.14 -3.68 6.98
CA SER A 120 0.76 -3.28 7.14
C SER A 120 0.68 -2.39 8.37
N VAL A 121 0.13 -1.19 8.19
CA VAL A 121 0.06 -0.19 9.25
C VAL A 121 -1.34 -0.18 9.83
N LYS A 122 -1.46 -0.42 11.14
CA LYS A 122 -2.74 -0.43 11.83
C LYS A 122 -2.65 0.37 13.12
N VAL A 123 -3.74 1.06 13.45
CA VAL A 123 -3.85 1.71 14.75
C VAL A 123 -4.32 0.65 15.75
N ASP A 124 -3.51 0.42 16.80
CA ASP A 124 -3.90 -0.47 17.88
C ASP A 124 -4.66 0.32 18.93
N LYS A 125 -5.98 0.25 18.85
CA LYS A 125 -6.86 0.94 19.80
C LYS A 125 -6.78 0.36 21.21
N ASN A 126 -6.30 -0.87 21.36
CA ASN A 126 -6.20 -1.53 22.65
C ASN A 126 -4.99 -1.05 23.47
N LEU A 127 -3.92 -0.60 22.81
CA LEU A 127 -2.74 -0.08 23.51
C LEU A 127 -3.09 1.11 24.42
N ASN A 128 -3.96 2.00 23.97
CA ASN A 128 -4.35 3.18 24.74
C ASN A 128 -5.24 2.84 25.93
N ASN A 129 -5.84 1.65 25.94
CA ASN A 129 -6.75 1.22 27.01
C ASN A 129 -6.04 0.38 28.08
N GLN A 130 -4.76 0.08 27.90
CA GLN A 130 -3.99 -0.77 28.82
C GLN A 130 -3.11 0.03 29.78
N ILE A 131 -3.17 1.35 29.71
CA ILE A 131 -2.36 2.23 30.55
C ILE A 131 -3.12 2.63 31.82
#